data_0c5f52dc6820735e3bbc38d956c0f0b7
#
_entry.id   0c5f52dc6820735e3bbc38d956c0f0b7
#
_cell.length_a   1.000
_cell.length_b   1.000
_cell.length_c   1.000
_cell.angle_alpha   90.00
_cell.angle_beta   90.00
_cell.angle_gamma   90.00
#
_symmetry.space_group_name_H-M   'P 1'
#
loop_
_entity.id
_entity.type
_entity.pdbx_description
1 polymer ?
#
loop_
_entity_poly.entity_id
_entity_poly.type
_entity_poly.pdbx_seq_one_letter_code
_entity_poly.pdbx_strand_id
1 'polypeptide(L)' 'MMYNILVEKNGKFVATGETVECEFEETQAVIDELQLEHGCCCALEAVSE' A
#
# COMPACT_ATOMS: atom_id res chain seq x y z
N MET A 1 6.22 0.91 11.54
CA MET A 1 5.23 1.94 11.19
C MET A 1 4.03 1.31 10.51
N MET A 2 2.87 1.89 10.74
CA MET A 2 1.65 1.43 10.07
C MET A 2 1.41 2.22 8.80
N TYR A 3 0.97 1.53 7.77
CA TYR A 3 0.67 2.14 6.48
C TYR A 3 -0.72 1.73 6.03
N ASN A 4 -1.44 2.67 5.44
CA ASN A 4 -2.69 2.37 4.74
C ASN A 4 -2.35 1.80 3.37
N ILE A 5 -3.04 0.75 2.96
CA ILE A 5 -2.83 0.14 1.66
C ILE A 5 -3.73 0.82 0.64
N LEU A 6 -3.13 1.36 -0.40
CA LEU A 6 -3.84 2.05 -1.48
C LEU A 6 -3.70 1.24 -2.77
N VAL A 7 -4.74 1.23 -3.57
CA VAL A 7 -4.70 0.61 -4.89
C VAL A 7 -5.11 1.63 -5.94
N GLU A 8 -4.58 1.48 -7.14
CA GLU A 8 -4.93 2.36 -8.24
C GLU A 8 -6.29 1.96 -8.81
N LYS A 9 -7.15 2.95 -8.97
CA LYS A 9 -8.48 2.74 -9.57
C LYS A 9 -8.81 3.96 -10.40
N ASN A 10 -9.00 3.75 -11.70
CA ASN A 10 -9.32 4.83 -12.65
C ASN A 10 -8.30 5.97 -12.60
N GLY A 11 -7.03 5.62 -12.48
CA GLY A 11 -5.94 6.60 -12.47
C GLY A 11 -5.72 7.30 -11.14
N LYS A 12 -6.39 6.84 -10.08
CA LYS A 12 -6.23 7.43 -8.74
C LYS A 12 -6.00 6.32 -7.72
N PHE A 13 -5.25 6.65 -6.69
CA PHE A 13 -5.04 5.73 -5.58
C PHE A 13 -6.17 5.91 -4.56
N VAL A 14 -6.77 4.80 -4.18
CA VAL A 14 -7.86 4.80 -3.20
C VAL A 14 -7.52 3.83 -2.07
N ALA A 15 -7.95 4.16 -0.87
CA ALA A 15 -7.71 3.32 0.29
C ALA A 15 -8.57 2.06 0.21
N THR A 16 -7.96 0.91 0.53
CA THR A 16 -8.67 -0.36 0.55
C THR A 16 -9.38 -0.63 1.87
N GLY A 17 -9.06 0.16 2.89
CA GLY A 17 -9.53 -0.09 4.25
C GLY A 17 -8.62 -1.01 5.04
N GLU A 18 -7.55 -1.49 4.43
CA GLU A 18 -6.59 -2.36 5.10
C GLU A 18 -5.31 -1.61 5.44
N THR A 19 -4.60 -2.12 6.43
CA THR A 19 -3.32 -1.55 6.85
C THR A 19 -2.26 -2.64 6.93
N VAL A 20 -1.01 -2.22 6.91
CA VAL A 20 0.11 -3.14 7.06
C VAL A 20 1.15 -2.47 7.96
N GLU A 21 1.81 -3.27 8.78
CA GLU A 21 2.91 -2.78 9.59
C GLU A 21 4.23 -3.27 9.03
N CYS A 22 5.14 -2.34 8.76
CA CYS A 22 6.48 -2.67 8.28
C CYS A 22 7.39 -1.49 8.50
N GLU A 23 8.69 -1.74 8.35
CA GLU A 23 9.67 -0.67 8.44
C GLU A 23 9.71 0.10 7.12
N PHE A 24 10.17 1.34 7.18
CA PHE A 24 10.25 2.18 5.99
C PHE A 24 11.05 1.50 4.87
N GLU A 25 12.14 0.84 5.23
CA GLU A 25 13.00 0.17 4.25
C GLU A 25 12.34 -1.03 3.59
N GLU A 26 11.27 -1.55 4.19
CA GLU A 26 10.57 -2.71 3.67
C GLU A 26 9.37 -2.35 2.79
N THR A 27 9.03 -1.07 2.71
CA THR A 27 7.84 -0.63 2.00
C THR A 27 7.84 -1.03 0.52
N GLN A 28 8.99 -0.95 -0.13
CA GLN A 28 9.06 -1.31 -1.55
C GLN A 28 8.77 -2.80 -1.76
N ALA A 29 9.31 -3.65 -0.89
CA ALA A 29 9.05 -5.09 -0.98
C ALA A 29 7.57 -5.39 -0.74
N VAL A 30 6.96 -4.70 0.21
CA VAL A 30 5.55 -4.87 0.51
C VAL A 30 4.70 -4.43 -0.69
N ILE A 31 5.04 -3.29 -1.29
CA ILE A 31 4.32 -2.78 -2.46
C ILE A 31 4.41 -3.78 -3.62
N ASP A 32 5.60 -4.32 -3.88
CA ASP A 32 5.79 -5.28 -4.95
C ASP A 32 4.90 -6.51 -4.76
N GLU A 33 4.84 -7.01 -3.53
CA GLU A 33 4.00 -8.15 -3.21
C GLU A 33 2.51 -7.84 -3.37
N LEU A 34 2.09 -6.67 -2.92
CA LEU A 34 0.71 -6.24 -3.05
C LEU A 34 0.30 -6.10 -4.52
N GLN A 35 1.19 -5.59 -5.36
CA GLN A 35 0.91 -5.43 -6.78
C GLN A 35 0.70 -6.78 -7.46
N LEU A 36 1.45 -7.80 -7.05
CA LEU A 36 1.25 -9.14 -7.56
C LEU A 36 -0.09 -9.71 -7.13
N GLU A 37 -0.48 -9.45 -5.89
CA GLU A 37 -1.71 -9.97 -5.33
C GLU A 37 -2.94 -9.30 -5.92
N HIS A 38 -2.90 -7.98 -6.04
CA HIS A 38 -4.04 -7.19 -6.52
C HIS A 38 -4.08 -7.07 -8.04
N GLY A 39 -2.98 -7.27 -8.71
CA GLY A 39 -2.91 -7.15 -10.16
C GLY A 39 -2.96 -5.71 -10.66
N CYS A 40 -2.68 -4.74 -9.80
CA CYS A 40 -2.66 -3.34 -10.17
C CYS A 40 -1.64 -2.60 -9.32
N CYS A 41 -1.37 -1.35 -9.67
CA CYS A 41 -0.42 -0.54 -8.91
C CYS A 41 -0.94 -0.30 -7.49
N CYS A 42 -0.04 -0.40 -6.54
CA CYS A 42 -0.36 -0.20 -5.13
C CYS A 42 0.59 0.83 -4.53
N ALA A 43 0.17 1.43 -3.44
CA ALA A 43 0.98 2.39 -2.71
C ALA A 43 0.72 2.23 -1.23
N LEU A 44 1.61 2.79 -0.43
CA LEU A 44 1.47 2.79 1.02
C LEU A 44 1.48 4.24 1.50
N GLU A 45 0.58 4.55 2.42
CA GLU A 45 0.49 5.87 3.00
C GLU A 45 0.64 5.75 4.51
N ALA A 46 1.57 6.49 5.09
CA ALA A 46 1.80 6.43 6.53
C ALA A 46 0.55 6.83 7.30
N VAL A 47 0.19 6.02 8.27
CA VAL A 47 -0.95 6.32 9.12
C VAL A 47 -0.57 7.45 10.07
N SER A 48 -1.39 8.48 10.10
CA SER A 48 -1.22 9.62 10.97
C SER A 48 -1.92 9.34 12.29
N GLU A 49 -1.22 9.54 13.38
CA GLU A 49 -1.80 9.37 14.71
C GLU A 49 -2.35 10.67 15.24
#